data_585942b423f5afd9366f586c83a3a808
#
_entry.id   585942b423f5afd9366f586c83a3a808
#
_cell.length_a   1.000
_cell.length_b   1.000
_cell.length_c   1.000
_cell.angle_alpha   90.00
_cell.angle_beta   90.00
_cell.angle_gamma   90.00
#
_symmetry.space_group_name_H-M   'P 1'
#
loop_
_entity.id
_entity.type
_entity.pdbx_description
1 polymer ?
#
loop_
_entity_poly.entity_id
_entity_poly.type
_entity_poly.pdbx_seq_one_letter_code
_entity_poly.pdbx_strand_id
1 'polypeptide(L)'
;MNALELKLCDIQGRLFELFADAEYSAESLVKAFMTGEIAKNLDSEYNRFQWAGEEYLLEELLDSSKEQLSLKRENFSKDVLFWIGYVYRYWHFYTGEESRKIYKQAPFETMNVNYLMFHTMDAEMAIDDLKEIFRQKKGKK
;
A
#
# COMPACT_ATOMS: atom_id res chain seq x y z
N MET A 1 12.84 -5.38 12.72
CA MET A 1 11.74 -6.05 12.00
C MET A 1 12.18 -7.47 11.67
N ASN A 2 11.30 -8.46 11.87
CA ASN A 2 11.66 -9.86 11.64
C ASN A 2 11.54 -10.27 10.16
N ALA A 3 12.01 -11.49 9.85
CA ALA A 3 12.06 -11.97 8.46
C ALA A 3 10.66 -12.12 7.84
N LEU A 4 9.67 -12.55 8.61
CA LEU A 4 8.30 -12.69 8.11
C LEU A 4 7.71 -11.31 7.76
N GLU A 5 7.92 -10.33 8.61
CA GLU A 5 7.43 -8.98 8.37
C GLU A 5 8.04 -8.37 7.12
N LEU A 6 9.36 -8.53 6.92
CA LEU A 6 10.02 -8.05 5.70
C LEU A 6 9.50 -8.79 4.46
N LYS A 7 9.22 -10.07 4.58
CA LYS A 7 8.64 -10.85 3.48
C LYS A 7 7.26 -10.33 3.11
N LEU A 8 6.45 -9.97 4.10
CA LEU A 8 5.11 -9.42 3.84
C LEU A 8 5.19 -8.05 3.18
N CYS A 9 6.17 -7.23 3.53
CA CYS A 9 6.42 -5.96 2.85
C CYS A 9 6.75 -6.20 1.38
N ASP A 10 7.62 -7.18 1.10
CA ASP A 10 8.00 -7.52 -0.27
C ASP A 10 6.81 -8.04 -1.06
N ILE A 11 6.00 -8.91 -0.47
CA ILE A 11 4.81 -9.45 -1.13
C ILE A 11 3.83 -8.33 -1.47
N GLN A 12 3.61 -7.40 -0.55
CA GLN A 12 2.70 -6.29 -0.83
C GLN A 12 3.26 -5.35 -1.91
N GLY A 13 4.57 -5.14 -1.92
CA GLY A 13 5.22 -4.41 -3.01
C GLY A 13 5.00 -5.10 -4.35
N ARG A 14 5.18 -6.42 -4.40
CA ARG A 14 4.96 -7.21 -5.62
C ARG A 14 3.50 -7.21 -6.05
N LEU A 15 2.58 -7.25 -5.08
CA LEU A 15 1.16 -7.14 -5.40
C LEU A 15 0.86 -5.82 -6.11
N PHE A 16 1.39 -4.72 -5.57
CA PHE A 16 1.17 -3.41 -6.19
C PHE A 16 1.84 -3.30 -7.56
N GLU A 17 2.99 -3.96 -7.76
CA GLU A 17 3.59 -4.05 -9.10
C GLU A 17 2.64 -4.67 -10.11
N LEU A 18 1.91 -5.70 -9.71
CA LEU A 18 0.95 -6.36 -10.59
C LEU A 18 -0.17 -5.41 -11.03
N PHE A 19 -0.46 -4.39 -10.25
CA PHE A 19 -1.48 -3.39 -10.62
C PHE A 19 -1.09 -2.63 -11.90
N ALA A 20 0.21 -2.55 -12.21
CA ALA A 20 0.66 -1.88 -13.43
C ALA A 20 0.12 -2.54 -14.70
N ASP A 21 -0.09 -3.85 -14.65
CA ASP A 21 -0.55 -4.63 -15.80
C ASP A 21 -2.06 -4.90 -15.78
N ALA A 22 -2.75 -4.46 -14.73
CA ALA A 22 -4.19 -4.68 -14.61
C ALA A 22 -5.00 -3.71 -15.50
N GLU A 23 -6.21 -4.10 -15.82
CA GLU A 23 -7.11 -3.23 -16.62
C GLU A 23 -7.74 -2.12 -15.79
N TYR A 24 -7.67 -2.21 -14.46
CA TYR A 24 -8.23 -1.23 -13.54
C TYR A 24 -7.19 -0.19 -13.15
N SER A 25 -7.64 0.98 -12.70
CA SER A 25 -6.72 2.03 -12.27
C SER A 25 -5.95 1.60 -11.02
N ALA A 26 -4.66 1.89 -10.99
CA ALA A 26 -3.82 1.56 -9.84
C ALA A 26 -4.34 2.24 -8.57
N GLU A 27 -4.78 3.50 -8.69
CA GLU A 27 -5.34 4.23 -7.54
C GLU A 27 -6.53 3.50 -6.94
N SER A 28 -7.47 3.03 -7.78
CA SER A 28 -8.66 2.33 -7.28
C SER A 28 -8.28 0.98 -6.66
N LEU A 29 -7.31 0.27 -7.25
CA LEU A 29 -6.84 -1.00 -6.71
C LEU A 29 -6.17 -0.80 -5.35
N VAL A 30 -5.31 0.21 -5.23
CA VAL A 30 -4.63 0.51 -3.97
C VAL A 30 -5.64 0.89 -2.88
N LYS A 31 -6.58 1.75 -3.22
CA LYS A 31 -7.62 2.17 -2.26
C LYS A 31 -8.46 0.98 -1.80
N ALA A 32 -8.93 0.17 -2.74
CA ALA A 32 -9.74 -1.01 -2.41
C ALA A 32 -8.96 -1.98 -1.52
N PHE A 33 -7.68 -2.19 -1.80
CA PHE A 33 -6.84 -3.06 -0.99
C PHE A 33 -6.63 -2.50 0.43
N MET A 34 -6.19 -1.25 0.53
CA MET A 34 -5.81 -0.66 1.82
C MET A 34 -7.00 -0.44 2.75
N THR A 35 -8.19 -0.21 2.20
CA THR A 35 -9.40 0.03 3.00
C THR A 35 -10.28 -1.21 3.12
N GLY A 36 -9.88 -2.34 2.56
CA GLY A 36 -10.67 -3.56 2.50
C GLY A 36 -10.24 -4.64 3.49
N GLU A 37 -10.88 -5.79 3.38
CA GLU A 37 -10.67 -6.91 4.31
C GLU A 37 -9.31 -7.59 4.15
N ILE A 38 -8.73 -7.60 2.94
CA ILE A 38 -7.44 -8.27 2.74
C ILE A 38 -6.35 -7.59 3.55
N ALA A 39 -6.23 -6.26 3.43
CA ALA A 39 -5.23 -5.52 4.19
C ALA A 39 -5.52 -5.59 5.69
N LYS A 40 -6.79 -5.55 6.07
CA LYS A 40 -7.18 -5.70 7.46
C LYS A 40 -6.74 -7.05 8.03
N ASN A 41 -6.90 -8.12 7.26
CA ASN A 41 -6.42 -9.45 7.68
C ASN A 41 -4.89 -9.48 7.79
N LEU A 42 -4.19 -8.85 6.85
CA LEU A 42 -2.72 -8.80 6.89
C LEU A 42 -2.21 -7.96 8.07
N ASP A 43 -3.02 -7.04 8.57
CA ASP A 43 -2.68 -6.27 9.78
C ASP A 43 -2.72 -7.15 11.04
N SER A 44 -3.40 -8.28 10.99
CA SER A 44 -3.50 -9.22 12.11
C SER A 44 -2.30 -10.15 12.14
N GLU A 45 -1.81 -10.45 13.33
CA GLU A 45 -0.63 -11.29 13.51
C GLU A 45 -0.82 -12.71 12.98
N TYR A 46 -2.02 -13.27 13.16
CA TYR A 46 -2.32 -14.64 12.74
C TYR A 46 -3.52 -14.63 11.81
N ASN A 47 -3.26 -14.62 10.51
CA ASN A 47 -4.32 -14.58 9.51
C ASN A 47 -4.04 -15.55 8.36
N ARG A 48 -5.08 -15.90 7.61
CA ARG A 48 -4.96 -16.87 6.52
C ARG A 48 -4.16 -16.37 5.32
N PHE A 49 -3.94 -15.06 5.21
CA PHE A 49 -3.24 -14.48 4.07
C PHE A 49 -1.73 -14.33 4.29
N GLN A 50 -1.21 -14.55 5.51
CA GLN A 50 0.21 -14.30 5.77
C GLN A 50 1.16 -15.20 4.97
N TRP A 51 0.66 -16.31 4.44
CA TRP A 51 1.44 -17.22 3.60
C TRP A 51 1.03 -17.17 2.13
N ALA A 52 0.12 -16.27 1.75
CA ALA A 52 -0.36 -16.14 0.40
C ALA A 52 0.64 -15.35 -0.46
N GLY A 53 0.79 -15.72 -1.71
CA GLY A 53 1.60 -14.98 -2.66
C GLY A 53 0.82 -13.82 -3.27
N GLU A 54 1.52 -12.95 -3.98
CA GLU A 54 0.94 -11.74 -4.57
C GLU A 54 -0.14 -12.03 -5.61
N GLU A 55 0.01 -13.11 -6.39
CA GLU A 55 -1.01 -13.47 -7.39
C GLU A 55 -2.32 -13.89 -6.74
N TYR A 56 -2.23 -14.63 -5.64
CA TYR A 56 -3.41 -15.05 -4.88
C TYR A 56 -4.12 -13.82 -4.29
N LEU A 57 -3.36 -12.89 -3.73
CA LEU A 57 -3.93 -11.67 -3.15
C LEU A 57 -4.60 -10.82 -4.22
N LEU A 58 -4.01 -10.73 -5.41
CA LEU A 58 -4.63 -10.00 -6.52
C LEU A 58 -5.97 -10.62 -6.91
N GLU A 59 -6.01 -11.95 -7.02
CA GLU A 59 -7.22 -12.67 -7.36
C GLU A 59 -8.33 -12.41 -6.35
N GLU A 60 -8.00 -12.49 -5.07
CA GLU A 60 -8.94 -12.19 -3.99
C GLU A 60 -9.43 -10.75 -4.04
N LEU A 61 -8.54 -9.80 -4.32
CA LEU A 61 -8.90 -8.40 -4.43
C LEU A 61 -9.85 -8.15 -5.59
N LEU A 62 -9.57 -8.72 -6.75
CA LEU A 62 -10.42 -8.55 -7.93
C LEU A 62 -11.80 -9.16 -7.70
N ASP A 63 -11.87 -10.32 -7.05
CA ASP A 63 -13.14 -10.98 -6.78
C ASP A 63 -13.99 -10.21 -5.77
N SER A 64 -13.38 -9.63 -4.76
CA SER A 64 -14.11 -9.01 -3.66
C SER A 64 -14.41 -7.52 -3.86
N SER A 65 -13.75 -6.86 -4.82
CA SER A 65 -13.77 -5.40 -4.90
C SER A 65 -14.18 -4.84 -6.27
N LYS A 66 -14.73 -5.65 -7.16
CA LYS A 66 -15.06 -5.23 -8.53
C LYS A 66 -15.86 -3.92 -8.59
N GLU A 67 -16.81 -3.74 -7.69
CA GLU A 67 -17.67 -2.56 -7.67
C GLU A 67 -16.95 -1.29 -7.29
N GLN A 68 -15.78 -1.41 -6.65
CA GLN A 68 -14.99 -0.27 -6.18
C GLN A 68 -13.92 0.13 -7.19
N LEU A 69 -13.72 -0.67 -8.25
CA LEU A 69 -12.64 -0.46 -9.18
C LEU A 69 -13.08 0.37 -10.38
N SER A 70 -12.21 1.26 -10.84
CA SER A 70 -12.45 2.05 -12.05
C SER A 70 -11.45 1.64 -13.13
N LEU A 71 -11.80 1.89 -14.39
CA LEU A 71 -10.93 1.54 -15.50
C LEU A 71 -9.68 2.41 -15.52
N LYS A 72 -8.61 1.83 -16.03
CA LYS A 72 -7.31 2.45 -16.11
C LYS A 72 -7.32 3.71 -16.98
N ARG A 73 -6.77 4.79 -16.46
CA ARG A 73 -6.63 6.07 -17.18
C ARG A 73 -5.17 6.47 -17.33
N GLU A 74 -4.31 6.03 -16.41
CA GLU A 74 -2.89 6.38 -16.39
C GLU A 74 -2.06 5.13 -16.18
N ASN A 75 -0.81 5.19 -16.63
CA ASN A 75 0.17 4.15 -16.38
C ASN A 75 1.12 4.62 -15.30
N PHE A 76 1.40 3.75 -14.34
CA PHE A 76 2.41 4.00 -13.30
C PHE A 76 3.51 2.98 -13.45
N SER A 77 4.75 3.37 -13.16
CA SER A 77 5.87 2.45 -13.26
C SER A 77 5.78 1.39 -12.17
N LYS A 78 6.30 0.21 -12.45
CA LYS A 78 6.34 -0.88 -11.48
C LYS A 78 7.16 -0.50 -10.25
N ASP A 79 8.22 0.30 -10.44
CA ASP A 79 9.07 0.74 -9.34
C ASP A 79 8.30 1.61 -8.35
N VAL A 80 7.52 2.56 -8.86
CA VAL A 80 6.69 3.42 -8.01
C VAL A 80 5.68 2.58 -7.24
N LEU A 81 4.98 1.70 -7.93
CA LEU A 81 3.95 0.87 -7.31
C LEU A 81 4.53 -0.09 -6.26
N PHE A 82 5.70 -0.69 -6.55
CA PHE A 82 6.37 -1.54 -5.57
C PHE A 82 6.70 -0.74 -4.31
N TRP A 83 7.29 0.44 -4.47
CA TRP A 83 7.66 1.28 -3.33
C TRP A 83 6.42 1.61 -2.47
N ILE A 84 5.31 1.99 -3.13
CA ILE A 84 4.08 2.33 -2.41
C ILE A 84 3.60 1.14 -1.58
N GLY A 85 3.53 -0.04 -2.19
CA GLY A 85 3.06 -1.24 -1.49
C GLY A 85 3.96 -1.63 -0.34
N TYR A 86 5.27 -1.61 -0.58
CA TYR A 86 6.29 -1.97 0.41
C TYR A 86 6.23 -1.02 1.61
N VAL A 87 6.22 0.29 1.35
CA VAL A 87 6.23 1.29 2.42
C VAL A 87 4.95 1.24 3.24
N TYR A 88 3.81 1.04 2.62
CA TYR A 88 2.56 0.92 3.36
C TYR A 88 2.59 -0.25 4.36
N ARG A 89 3.08 -1.42 3.94
CA ARG A 89 3.13 -2.58 4.84
C ARG A 89 4.20 -2.39 5.92
N TYR A 90 5.34 -1.82 5.52
CA TYR A 90 6.39 -1.47 6.48
C TYR A 90 5.86 -0.50 7.55
N TRP A 91 5.05 0.47 7.13
CA TRP A 91 4.43 1.45 8.02
C TRP A 91 3.61 0.77 9.11
N HIS A 92 2.81 -0.24 8.72
CA HIS A 92 2.04 -0.99 9.70
C HIS A 92 2.94 -1.62 10.77
N PHE A 93 4.01 -2.27 10.36
CA PHE A 93 4.91 -2.93 11.32
C PHE A 93 5.71 -1.93 12.15
N TYR A 94 6.05 -0.80 11.59
CA TYR A 94 6.81 0.24 12.27
C TYR A 94 5.99 0.97 13.33
N THR A 95 4.74 1.30 13.04
CA THR A 95 3.91 2.14 13.93
C THR A 95 2.79 1.37 14.63
N GLY A 96 2.43 0.19 14.16
CA GLY A 96 1.27 -0.54 14.65
C GLY A 96 -0.06 -0.03 14.11
N GLU A 97 -0.04 0.99 13.25
CA GLU A 97 -1.27 1.54 12.69
C GLU A 97 -1.89 0.58 11.67
N GLU A 98 -3.22 0.58 11.60
CA GLU A 98 -3.95 -0.25 10.64
C GLU A 98 -3.85 0.32 9.23
N SER A 99 -3.93 -0.55 8.22
CA SER A 99 -3.82 -0.17 6.81
C SER A 99 -4.80 0.94 6.43
N ARG A 100 -6.04 0.87 6.89
CA ARG A 100 -7.05 1.90 6.62
C ARG A 100 -6.63 3.27 7.14
N LYS A 101 -6.07 3.32 8.33
CA LYS A 101 -5.60 4.56 8.93
C LYS A 101 -4.37 5.10 8.20
N ILE A 102 -3.48 4.20 7.78
CA ILE A 102 -2.29 4.57 7.00
C ILE A 102 -2.72 5.21 5.68
N TYR A 103 -3.66 4.58 4.97
CA TYR A 103 -4.15 5.11 3.70
C TYR A 103 -4.77 6.49 3.86
N LYS A 104 -5.49 6.73 4.96
CA LYS A 104 -6.07 8.05 5.25
C LYS A 104 -5.00 9.11 5.40
N GLN A 105 -3.87 8.78 6.01
CA GLN A 105 -2.76 9.72 6.19
C GLN A 105 -2.00 9.97 4.92
N ALA A 106 -1.83 8.95 4.08
CA ALA A 106 -1.06 9.05 2.85
C ALA A 106 -1.79 8.30 1.73
N PRO A 107 -2.82 8.93 1.12
CA PRO A 107 -3.51 8.32 -0.02
C PRO A 107 -2.56 8.10 -1.19
N PHE A 108 -3.02 7.37 -2.19
CA PHE A 108 -2.21 7.03 -3.35
C PHE A 108 -1.49 8.26 -3.94
N GLU A 109 -2.21 9.37 -4.12
CA GLU A 109 -1.63 10.59 -4.71
C GLU A 109 -0.47 11.12 -3.88
N THR A 110 -0.61 11.13 -2.56
CA THR A 110 0.47 11.57 -1.67
C THR A 110 1.71 10.68 -1.84
N MET A 111 1.50 9.37 -1.90
CA MET A 111 2.61 8.43 -2.10
C MET A 111 3.26 8.63 -3.46
N ASN A 112 2.45 8.78 -4.50
CA ASN A 112 2.95 8.94 -5.86
C ASN A 112 3.80 10.21 -6.04
N VAL A 113 3.32 11.35 -5.55
CA VAL A 113 4.06 12.62 -5.74
C VAL A 113 5.32 12.68 -4.90
N ASN A 114 5.43 11.89 -3.84
CA ASN A 114 6.61 11.90 -2.97
C ASN A 114 7.62 10.80 -3.31
N TYR A 115 7.32 9.96 -4.30
CA TYR A 115 8.20 8.84 -4.65
C TYR A 115 9.63 9.30 -4.98
N LEU A 116 9.76 10.29 -5.88
CA LEU A 116 11.10 10.72 -6.32
C LEU A 116 11.96 11.20 -5.16
N MET A 117 11.36 11.89 -4.21
CA MET A 117 12.08 12.43 -3.06
C MET A 117 12.38 11.36 -2.01
N PHE A 118 11.45 10.45 -1.76
CA PHE A 118 11.52 9.55 -0.60
C PHE A 118 12.00 8.14 -0.89
N HIS A 119 12.00 7.69 -2.16
CA HIS A 119 12.29 6.27 -2.43
C HIS A 119 13.73 5.84 -2.14
N THR A 120 14.67 6.79 -2.02
CA THR A 120 16.07 6.50 -1.66
C THR A 120 16.32 6.60 -0.16
N MET A 121 15.30 7.01 0.61
CA MET A 121 15.41 7.10 2.07
C MET A 121 15.09 5.76 2.72
N ASP A 122 15.59 5.58 3.95
CA ASP A 122 15.09 4.47 4.79
C ASP A 122 13.57 4.54 4.88
N ALA A 123 12.92 3.38 4.88
CA ALA A 123 11.47 3.33 4.97
C ALA A 123 10.95 4.07 6.21
N GLU A 124 11.62 3.93 7.35
CA GLU A 124 11.19 4.60 8.58
C GLU A 124 11.24 6.12 8.46
N MET A 125 12.31 6.64 7.85
CA MET A 125 12.42 8.09 7.61
C MET A 125 11.34 8.58 6.67
N ALA A 126 11.09 7.84 5.59
CA ALA A 126 10.03 8.19 4.63
C ALA A 126 8.67 8.23 5.32
N ILE A 127 8.39 7.23 6.15
CA ILE A 127 7.13 7.15 6.89
C ILE A 127 6.98 8.34 7.85
N ASP A 128 8.03 8.66 8.60
CA ASP A 128 8.01 9.80 9.52
C ASP A 128 7.70 11.09 8.78
N ASP A 129 8.31 11.28 7.60
CA ASP A 129 8.10 12.47 6.78
C ASP A 129 6.67 12.50 6.20
N LEU A 130 6.15 11.35 5.77
CA LEU A 130 4.77 11.26 5.28
C LEU A 130 3.77 11.60 6.39
N LYS A 131 4.01 11.12 7.61
CA LYS A 131 3.17 11.46 8.76
C LYS A 131 3.23 12.96 9.05
N GLU A 132 4.39 13.57 8.90
CA GLU A 132 4.54 15.01 9.11
C GLU A 132 3.79 15.82 8.06
N ILE A 133 3.84 15.39 6.79
CA ILE A 133 3.06 16.03 5.71
C ILE A 133 1.58 16.02 6.06
N PHE A 134 1.07 14.90 6.55
CA PHE A 134 -0.33 14.79 6.96
C PHE A 134 -0.66 15.76 8.11
N ARG A 135 0.19 15.81 9.13
CA ARG A 135 0.00 16.71 10.28
C ARG A 135 -0.04 18.19 9.84
N GLN A 136 0.86 18.57 8.93
CA GLN A 136 0.91 19.93 8.42
C GLN A 136 -0.35 20.31 7.65
N LYS A 137 -0.85 19.43 6.80
CA LYS A 137 -2.09 19.67 6.06
C LYS A 137 -3.28 19.83 7.01
N LYS A 138 -3.31 19.02 8.08
CA LYS A 138 -4.38 19.07 9.07
C LYS A 138 -4.33 20.37 9.88
N GLY A 139 -3.13 20.88 10.17
CA GLY A 139 -2.94 22.11 10.93
C GLY A 139 -3.26 23.38 10.17
N LYS A 140 -3.41 23.31 8.84
CA LYS A 140 -3.71 24.48 8.01
C LYS A 140 -5.20 24.80 7.86
N LYS A 141 -6.04 24.09 8.55
CA LYS A 141 -7.48 24.34 8.50
C LYS A 141 -7.92 25.43 9.44
#